data_1bc33045d54d2604da30af53d6ba0ea4
#
_entry.id   1bc33045d54d2604da30af53d6ba0ea4
#
_cell.length_a   1.000
_cell.length_b   1.000
_cell.length_c   1.000
_cell.angle_alpha   90.00
_cell.angle_beta   90.00
_cell.angle_gamma   90.00
#
_symmetry.space_group_name_H-M   'P 1'
#
loop_
_entity.id
_entity.type
_entity.pdbx_description
1 polymer ?
#
loop_
_entity_poly.entity_id
_entity_poly.type
_entity_poly.pdbx_seq_one_letter_code
_entity_poly.pdbx_strand_id
1 'polypeptide(L)'
;IRVLGYLAERQQLQIQSRHLGLHLPGEIKEIQRQLEVAAEELQKSVSIETIIQIAASAETIEIEKITETTEKITSTELITKPLIAVARDEAFCFYYEDNLLLLKEYGADIAYFSPLHDKELPEGSSGLLLGGGYPELYAKELEENTAMRKEIKAAVESGMPVVAECGGFLYLHTAIRDRDGHPYQMAGVLPAACQDTKKLVRFGYIELEEKESHFLEVGTRIKGHEFHYFDSEKNGEDCMAVKPITGRTYPCVIEKENVWMGFPHLYYPSNPSFADHFVKKAEQYLGGKYGEFLSFF
;
A
#
# COMPACT_ATOMS: atom_id res chain seq x y z
N ILE A 1 10.74 -11.83 -33.62
CA ILE A 1 10.18 -10.55 -33.15
C ILE A 1 10.03 -9.65 -34.37
N ARG A 2 8.83 -9.08 -34.56
CA ARG A 2 8.55 -8.12 -35.63
C ARG A 2 8.70 -6.70 -35.06
N VAL A 3 9.57 -5.90 -35.68
CA VAL A 3 9.71 -4.47 -35.36
C VAL A 3 8.61 -3.71 -36.06
N LEU A 4 7.84 -2.90 -35.34
CA LEU A 4 6.68 -2.16 -35.84
C LEU A 4 6.93 -0.65 -35.95
N GLY A 5 8.04 -0.19 -35.44
CA GLY A 5 8.44 1.20 -35.43
C GLY A 5 9.29 1.53 -34.19
N TYR A 6 9.42 2.79 -33.90
CA TYR A 6 10.17 3.29 -32.75
C TYR A 6 9.57 4.61 -32.27
N LEU A 7 9.78 4.95 -31.01
CA LEU A 7 9.53 6.29 -30.48
C LEU A 7 10.86 7.05 -30.48
N ALA A 8 10.90 8.16 -31.22
CA ALA A 8 12.08 9.02 -31.26
C ALA A 8 12.28 9.71 -29.91
N GLU A 9 13.53 9.85 -29.49
CA GLU A 9 13.86 10.64 -28.32
C GLU A 9 13.48 12.11 -28.54
N ARG A 10 12.73 12.67 -27.58
CA ARG A 10 12.30 14.06 -27.58
C ARG A 10 12.53 14.69 -26.21
N GLN A 11 13.08 15.88 -26.19
CA GLN A 11 13.33 16.61 -24.94
C GLN A 11 12.02 16.87 -24.17
N GLN A 12 10.91 17.08 -24.88
CA GLN A 12 9.59 17.31 -24.29
C GLN A 12 9.02 16.06 -23.59
N LEU A 13 9.54 14.86 -23.88
CA LEU A 13 9.10 13.60 -23.28
C LEU A 13 9.97 13.17 -22.09
N GLN A 14 10.96 13.97 -21.73
CA GLN A 14 11.81 13.66 -20.58
C GLN A 14 11.06 13.92 -19.28
N ILE A 15 10.93 12.88 -18.46
CA ILE A 15 10.40 12.97 -17.10
C ILE A 15 11.58 12.98 -16.15
N GLN A 16 11.61 13.97 -15.27
CA GLN A 16 12.68 14.08 -14.27
C GLN A 16 12.62 12.91 -13.29
N SER A 17 13.79 12.36 -12.99
CA SER A 17 13.92 11.30 -12.01
C SER A 17 14.08 11.88 -10.61
N ARG A 18 13.44 11.25 -9.62
CA ARG A 18 13.67 11.46 -8.20
C ARG A 18 14.68 10.48 -7.65
N HIS A 19 15.04 10.70 -6.40
CA HIS A 19 15.91 9.80 -5.63
C HIS A 19 15.41 8.35 -5.59
N LEU A 20 14.10 8.14 -5.51
CA LEU A 20 13.44 6.82 -5.46
C LEU A 20 12.64 6.47 -6.72
N GLY A 21 12.87 7.18 -7.83
CA GLY A 21 12.14 6.93 -9.07
C GLY A 21 11.67 8.20 -9.76
N LEU A 22 10.58 8.10 -10.51
CA LEU A 22 10.01 9.22 -11.25
C LEU A 22 9.10 10.08 -10.36
N HIS A 23 8.90 11.33 -10.79
CA HIS A 23 7.84 12.16 -10.21
C HIS A 23 6.47 11.50 -10.38
N LEU A 24 5.57 11.71 -9.41
CA LEU A 24 4.20 11.24 -9.54
C LEU A 24 3.47 11.98 -10.68
N PRO A 25 2.55 11.34 -11.39
CA PRO A 25 1.81 11.96 -12.49
C PRO A 25 1.15 13.30 -12.10
N GLY A 26 0.61 13.41 -10.87
CA GLY A 26 -0.01 14.64 -10.35
C GLY A 26 0.97 15.79 -10.09
N GLU A 27 2.27 15.51 -9.99
CA GLU A 27 3.31 16.51 -9.77
C GLU A 27 3.90 17.05 -11.09
N ILE A 28 3.68 16.35 -12.20
CA ILE A 28 4.19 16.74 -13.51
C ILE A 28 3.22 17.73 -14.12
N LYS A 29 3.60 19.00 -14.07
CA LYS A 29 2.87 20.03 -14.82
C LYS A 29 2.87 19.64 -16.31
N GLU A 30 1.74 19.76 -16.97
CA GLU A 30 1.58 19.45 -18.40
C GLU A 30 1.76 17.95 -18.78
N ILE A 31 1.62 16.99 -17.86
CA ILE A 31 1.70 15.54 -18.18
C ILE A 31 0.77 15.19 -19.35
N GLN A 32 -0.43 15.76 -19.41
CA GLN A 32 -1.38 15.53 -20.48
C GLN A 32 -0.80 15.95 -21.86
N ARG A 33 -0.14 17.08 -21.93
CA ARG A 33 0.52 17.55 -23.16
C ARG A 33 1.69 16.66 -23.54
N GLN A 34 2.46 16.16 -22.57
CA GLN A 34 3.54 15.20 -22.86
C GLN A 34 2.99 13.90 -23.45
N LEU A 35 1.87 13.40 -22.93
CA LEU A 35 1.18 12.22 -23.46
C LEU A 35 0.67 12.46 -24.91
N GLU A 36 0.13 13.63 -25.21
CA GLU A 36 -0.30 14.02 -26.56
C GLU A 36 0.90 14.04 -27.53
N VAL A 37 2.01 14.67 -27.13
CA VAL A 37 3.25 14.68 -27.94
C VAL A 37 3.78 13.27 -28.15
N ALA A 38 3.76 12.42 -27.12
CA ALA A 38 4.19 11.03 -27.24
C ALA A 38 3.32 10.25 -28.22
N ALA A 39 2.00 10.43 -28.19
CA ALA A 39 1.06 9.80 -29.08
C ALA A 39 1.28 10.25 -30.54
N GLU A 40 1.46 11.56 -30.77
CA GLU A 40 1.75 12.11 -32.11
C GLU A 40 3.07 11.58 -32.66
N GLU A 41 4.13 11.51 -31.87
CA GLU A 41 5.42 10.96 -32.29
C GLU A 41 5.34 9.44 -32.57
N LEU A 42 4.59 8.71 -31.77
CA LEU A 42 4.38 7.28 -31.97
C LEU A 42 3.67 7.00 -33.31
N GLN A 43 2.60 7.75 -33.62
CA GLN A 43 1.83 7.59 -34.85
C GLN A 43 2.65 7.87 -36.14
N LYS A 44 3.74 8.61 -36.04
CA LYS A 44 4.61 8.88 -37.20
C LYS A 44 5.44 7.66 -37.63
N SER A 45 5.71 6.75 -36.74
CA SER A 45 6.64 5.63 -36.98
C SER A 45 6.02 4.25 -36.73
N VAL A 46 4.93 4.17 -35.95
CA VAL A 46 4.28 2.92 -35.59
C VAL A 46 2.91 2.80 -36.21
N SER A 47 2.67 1.71 -36.94
CA SER A 47 1.32 1.42 -37.46
C SER A 47 0.48 0.76 -36.39
N ILE A 48 -0.48 1.51 -35.85
CA ILE A 48 -1.47 1.02 -34.86
C ILE A 48 -2.32 -0.10 -35.47
N GLU A 49 -2.71 0.03 -36.76
CA GLU A 49 -3.47 -0.98 -37.49
C GLU A 49 -2.71 -2.33 -37.51
N THR A 50 -1.40 -2.29 -37.72
CA THR A 50 -0.58 -3.51 -37.72
C THR A 50 -0.52 -4.15 -36.32
N ILE A 51 -0.46 -3.33 -35.25
CA ILE A 51 -0.54 -3.83 -33.86
C ILE A 51 -1.87 -4.54 -33.63
N ILE A 52 -2.99 -3.92 -34.03
CA ILE A 52 -4.34 -4.49 -33.88
C ILE A 52 -4.47 -5.80 -34.68
N GLN A 53 -3.93 -5.86 -35.91
CA GLN A 53 -3.93 -7.09 -36.72
C GLN A 53 -3.14 -8.22 -36.07
N ILE A 54 -1.98 -7.91 -35.48
CA ILE A 54 -1.18 -8.91 -34.76
C ILE A 54 -1.92 -9.38 -33.52
N ALA A 55 -2.51 -8.48 -32.75
CA ALA A 55 -3.30 -8.83 -31.56
C ALA A 55 -4.51 -9.72 -31.95
N ALA A 56 -5.21 -9.40 -33.03
CA ALA A 56 -6.32 -10.20 -33.52
C ALA A 56 -5.91 -11.58 -34.08
N SER A 57 -4.64 -11.75 -34.43
CA SER A 57 -4.11 -13.04 -34.90
C SER A 57 -3.62 -13.96 -33.78
N ALA A 58 -3.64 -13.50 -32.53
CA ALA A 58 -3.29 -14.32 -31.40
C ALA A 58 -4.29 -15.45 -31.19
N GLU A 59 -3.80 -16.61 -30.79
CA GLU A 59 -4.67 -17.74 -30.43
C GLU A 59 -5.54 -17.36 -29.24
N THR A 60 -6.79 -17.85 -29.26
CA THR A 60 -7.72 -17.64 -28.14
C THR A 60 -7.18 -18.36 -26.91
N ILE A 61 -6.95 -17.62 -25.85
CA ILE A 61 -6.62 -18.21 -24.55
C ILE A 61 -7.92 -18.69 -23.91
N GLU A 62 -8.08 -20.02 -23.76
CA GLU A 62 -9.12 -20.54 -22.89
C GLU A 62 -8.74 -20.25 -21.44
N ILE A 63 -9.39 -19.26 -20.87
CA ILE A 63 -9.29 -19.03 -19.44
C ILE A 63 -10.19 -20.09 -18.81
N GLU A 64 -9.60 -21.10 -18.16
CA GLU A 64 -10.34 -21.91 -17.22
C GLU A 64 -11.05 -20.91 -16.28
N LYS A 65 -12.39 -20.93 -16.32
CA LYS A 65 -13.15 -20.19 -15.32
C LYS A 65 -12.69 -20.74 -13.98
N ILE A 66 -11.81 -20.00 -13.30
CA ILE A 66 -11.63 -20.15 -11.87
C ILE A 66 -13.06 -19.95 -11.36
N THR A 67 -13.74 -21.06 -11.05
CA THR A 67 -14.98 -21.00 -10.31
C THR A 67 -14.57 -20.30 -9.02
N GLU A 68 -14.80 -19.00 -9.01
CA GLU A 68 -14.81 -18.25 -7.78
C GLU A 68 -15.85 -18.95 -6.90
N THR A 69 -15.38 -19.82 -6.05
CA THR A 69 -16.07 -20.17 -4.83
C THR A 69 -15.94 -18.96 -3.89
N THR A 70 -16.37 -17.81 -4.37
CA THR A 70 -16.93 -16.81 -3.49
C THR A 70 -18.22 -17.47 -3.00
N GLU A 71 -18.14 -18.25 -1.94
CA GLU A 71 -19.27 -18.35 -1.05
C GLU A 71 -19.65 -16.89 -0.81
N LYS A 72 -20.69 -16.44 -1.52
CA LYS A 72 -21.36 -15.19 -1.17
C LYS A 72 -21.70 -15.39 0.28
N ILE A 73 -20.89 -14.78 1.14
CA ILE A 73 -21.24 -14.64 2.53
C ILE A 73 -22.58 -13.93 2.47
N THR A 74 -23.64 -14.70 2.71
CA THR A 74 -24.95 -14.13 3.03
C THR A 74 -24.73 -13.44 4.36
N SER A 75 -24.13 -12.23 4.26
CA SER A 75 -24.03 -11.33 5.39
C SER A 75 -25.44 -11.13 5.89
N THR A 76 -25.71 -11.62 7.08
CA THR A 76 -26.73 -11.04 7.95
C THR A 76 -26.57 -9.54 7.79
N GLU A 77 -27.60 -8.84 7.37
CA GLU A 77 -27.59 -7.41 7.09
C GLU A 77 -26.89 -6.70 8.26
N LEU A 78 -25.59 -6.41 8.10
CA LEU A 78 -24.88 -5.54 9.02
C LEU A 78 -25.50 -4.16 8.84
N ILE A 79 -26.06 -3.62 9.91
CA ILE A 79 -26.68 -2.29 9.93
C ILE A 79 -25.68 -1.22 9.51
N THR A 80 -24.38 -1.50 9.67
CA THR A 80 -23.25 -0.64 9.25
C THR A 80 -22.08 -1.49 8.77
N LYS A 81 -21.50 -1.11 7.61
CA LYS A 81 -20.29 -1.73 7.08
C LYS A 81 -19.05 -1.15 7.79
N PRO A 82 -17.98 -1.95 7.95
CA PRO A 82 -16.71 -1.42 8.46
C PRO A 82 -16.15 -0.38 7.48
N LEU A 83 -15.69 0.75 8.00
CA LEU A 83 -15.07 1.81 7.24
C LEU A 83 -13.55 1.75 7.40
N ILE A 84 -12.84 1.45 6.31
CA ILE A 84 -11.38 1.49 6.29
C ILE A 84 -10.93 2.88 5.83
N ALA A 85 -10.27 3.59 6.73
CA ALA A 85 -9.61 4.85 6.41
C ALA A 85 -8.29 4.58 5.70
N VAL A 86 -8.13 5.11 4.49
CA VAL A 86 -6.96 4.92 3.63
C VAL A 86 -6.20 6.23 3.51
N ALA A 87 -4.96 6.28 3.97
CA ALA A 87 -4.10 7.44 3.81
C ALA A 87 -3.83 7.70 2.33
N ARG A 88 -4.14 8.88 1.82
CA ARG A 88 -3.93 9.21 0.40
C ARG A 88 -3.66 10.68 0.20
N ASP A 89 -2.39 11.01 0.00
CA ASP A 89 -1.88 12.34 -0.33
C ASP A 89 -0.51 12.22 -1.02
N GLU A 90 0.25 13.30 -1.06
CA GLU A 90 1.57 13.37 -1.70
C GLU A 90 2.61 12.48 -1.00
N ALA A 91 2.44 12.23 0.31
CA ALA A 91 3.31 11.37 1.10
C ALA A 91 2.90 9.89 1.06
N PHE A 92 1.61 9.58 0.80
CA PHE A 92 1.04 8.24 0.81
C PHE A 92 0.26 7.99 -0.48
N CYS A 93 0.90 7.40 -1.48
CA CYS A 93 0.35 7.34 -2.84
C CYS A 93 0.50 5.98 -3.52
N PHE A 94 1.17 5.00 -2.90
CA PHE A 94 1.41 3.69 -3.50
C PHE A 94 0.39 2.68 -3.01
N TYR A 95 -0.60 2.40 -3.85
CA TYR A 95 -1.64 1.40 -3.63
C TYR A 95 -1.86 0.59 -4.90
N TYR A 96 -2.05 -0.71 -4.75
CA TYR A 96 -2.68 -1.50 -5.78
C TYR A 96 -4.19 -1.25 -5.72
N GLU A 97 -4.78 -0.78 -6.82
CA GLU A 97 -6.24 -0.61 -6.89
C GLU A 97 -6.97 -1.93 -6.66
N ASP A 98 -6.39 -3.05 -7.13
CA ASP A 98 -6.92 -4.41 -6.89
C ASP A 98 -7.05 -4.73 -5.39
N ASN A 99 -6.12 -4.27 -4.55
CA ASN A 99 -6.20 -4.43 -3.10
C ASN A 99 -7.40 -3.69 -2.53
N LEU A 100 -7.63 -2.45 -2.97
CA LEU A 100 -8.74 -1.61 -2.51
C LEU A 100 -10.09 -2.17 -2.99
N LEU A 101 -10.15 -2.68 -4.22
CA LEU A 101 -11.34 -3.35 -4.75
C LEU A 101 -11.66 -4.60 -3.95
N LEU A 102 -10.66 -5.41 -3.63
CA LEU A 102 -10.82 -6.64 -2.87
C LEU A 102 -11.36 -6.37 -1.44
N LEU A 103 -10.88 -5.31 -0.76
CA LEU A 103 -11.42 -4.89 0.54
C LEU A 103 -12.92 -4.54 0.43
N LYS A 104 -13.33 -3.86 -0.65
CA LYS A 104 -14.75 -3.56 -0.92
C LYS A 104 -15.56 -4.82 -1.22
N GLU A 105 -15.00 -5.77 -1.96
CA GLU A 105 -15.63 -7.07 -2.25
C GLU A 105 -15.89 -7.86 -0.98
N TYR A 106 -15.01 -7.78 0.02
CA TYR A 106 -15.20 -8.36 1.35
C TYR A 106 -16.10 -7.53 2.28
N GLY A 107 -16.70 -6.45 1.79
CA GLY A 107 -17.77 -5.72 2.48
C GLY A 107 -17.34 -4.43 3.16
N ALA A 108 -16.08 -4.01 3.08
CA ALA A 108 -15.67 -2.73 3.64
C ALA A 108 -16.07 -1.55 2.76
N ASP A 109 -16.41 -0.43 3.38
CA ASP A 109 -16.39 0.87 2.73
C ASP A 109 -14.99 1.51 2.89
N ILE A 110 -14.61 2.38 1.97
CA ILE A 110 -13.31 3.07 1.98
C ILE A 110 -13.54 4.58 2.03
N ALA A 111 -12.87 5.24 2.97
CA ALA A 111 -12.74 6.69 2.98
C ALA A 111 -11.26 7.08 2.93
N TYR A 112 -10.94 8.06 2.10
CA TYR A 112 -9.59 8.59 2.02
C TYR A 112 -9.40 9.75 3.00
N PHE A 113 -8.19 9.85 3.54
CA PHE A 113 -7.77 10.97 4.36
C PHE A 113 -6.31 11.33 4.07
N SER A 114 -5.91 12.53 4.41
CA SER A 114 -4.56 13.02 4.20
C SER A 114 -3.82 13.16 5.53
N PRO A 115 -2.80 12.35 5.81
CA PRO A 115 -1.92 12.59 6.95
C PRO A 115 -1.23 13.96 6.94
N LEU A 116 -1.04 14.56 5.77
CA LEU A 116 -0.45 15.89 5.64
C LEU A 116 -1.44 17.01 5.95
N HIS A 117 -2.70 16.91 5.48
CA HIS A 117 -3.61 18.05 5.43
C HIS A 117 -4.78 17.95 6.41
N ASP A 118 -5.26 16.73 6.72
CA ASP A 118 -6.37 16.50 7.64
C ASP A 118 -5.89 16.51 9.10
N LYS A 119 -6.82 16.75 10.02
CA LYS A 119 -6.54 16.79 11.47
C LYS A 119 -7.08 15.59 12.23
N GLU A 120 -8.04 14.89 11.63
CA GLU A 120 -8.78 13.77 12.20
C GLU A 120 -8.97 12.68 11.14
N LEU A 121 -9.17 11.45 11.60
CA LEU A 121 -9.58 10.34 10.72
C LEU A 121 -11.05 10.52 10.28
N PRO A 122 -11.45 9.96 9.13
CA PRO A 122 -12.86 9.94 8.73
C PRO A 122 -13.74 9.38 9.83
N GLU A 123 -14.86 10.07 10.11
CA GLU A 123 -15.81 9.66 11.13
C GLU A 123 -16.33 8.23 10.86
N GLY A 124 -16.41 7.42 11.91
CA GLY A 124 -16.84 6.03 11.79
C GLY A 124 -15.74 5.06 11.35
N SER A 125 -14.51 5.50 11.21
CA SER A 125 -13.38 4.61 10.87
C SER A 125 -13.26 3.45 11.86
N SER A 126 -13.12 2.24 11.31
CA SER A 126 -12.96 1.01 12.07
C SER A 126 -11.75 0.17 11.62
N GLY A 127 -11.04 0.60 10.58
CA GLY A 127 -9.78 0.06 10.12
C GLY A 127 -8.92 1.16 9.52
N LEU A 128 -7.59 0.99 9.51
CA LEU A 128 -6.64 1.97 9.01
C LEU A 128 -5.66 1.31 8.04
N LEU A 129 -5.56 1.83 6.82
CA LEU A 129 -4.59 1.42 5.82
C LEU A 129 -3.64 2.58 5.51
N LEU A 130 -2.37 2.41 5.89
CA LEU A 130 -1.28 3.33 5.61
C LEU A 130 -0.37 2.70 4.55
N GLY A 131 -0.55 3.07 3.30
CA GLY A 131 0.24 2.53 2.20
C GLY A 131 1.62 3.14 2.06
N GLY A 132 2.31 2.74 1.01
CA GLY A 132 3.60 3.31 0.67
C GLY A 132 3.53 4.70 0.08
N GLY A 133 4.69 5.28 -0.13
CA GLY A 133 4.86 6.63 -0.66
C GLY A 133 6.23 7.20 -0.30
N TYR A 134 6.25 8.49 -0.08
CA TYR A 134 7.46 9.26 0.22
C TYR A 134 7.32 10.12 1.49
N PRO A 135 6.96 9.54 2.65
CA PRO A 135 6.79 10.34 3.88
C PRO A 135 8.08 11.06 4.30
N GLU A 136 9.24 10.54 3.92
CA GLU A 136 10.53 11.16 4.19
C GLU A 136 10.71 12.51 3.47
N LEU A 137 10.06 12.72 2.33
CA LEU A 137 10.10 13.99 1.59
C LEU A 137 9.21 15.05 2.23
N TYR A 138 8.26 14.63 3.06
CA TYR A 138 7.28 15.47 3.75
C TYR A 138 7.41 15.33 5.27
N ALA A 139 8.58 14.87 5.75
CA ALA A 139 8.78 14.54 7.16
C ALA A 139 8.52 15.71 8.10
N LYS A 140 8.87 16.92 7.67
CA LYS A 140 8.63 18.15 8.44
C LYS A 140 7.13 18.45 8.54
N GLU A 141 6.40 18.41 7.45
CA GLU A 141 4.96 18.65 7.40
C GLU A 141 4.20 17.61 8.22
N LEU A 142 4.60 16.34 8.12
CA LEU A 142 4.05 15.26 8.94
C LEU A 142 4.34 15.47 10.43
N GLU A 143 5.54 15.93 10.79
CA GLU A 143 5.90 16.28 12.17
C GLU A 143 5.02 17.42 12.70
N GLU A 144 4.79 18.47 11.91
CA GLU A 144 3.99 19.62 12.26
C GLU A 144 2.51 19.27 12.46
N ASN A 145 2.00 18.22 11.77
CA ASN A 145 0.64 17.74 11.94
C ASN A 145 0.45 16.89 13.21
N THR A 146 0.65 17.53 14.35
CA THR A 146 0.58 16.86 15.66
C THR A 146 -0.80 16.25 15.95
N ALA A 147 -1.89 16.84 15.42
CA ALA A 147 -3.24 16.34 15.62
C ALA A 147 -3.39 14.95 14.99
N MET A 148 -3.08 14.81 13.69
CA MET A 148 -3.18 13.55 12.98
C MET A 148 -2.25 12.47 13.56
N ARG A 149 -1.03 12.82 13.95
CA ARG A 149 -0.09 11.86 14.60
C ARG A 149 -0.67 11.29 15.89
N LYS A 150 -1.31 12.13 16.73
CA LYS A 150 -1.95 11.70 17.98
C LYS A 150 -3.20 10.87 17.69
N GLU A 151 -3.98 11.26 16.70
CA GLU A 151 -5.19 10.55 16.29
C GLU A 151 -4.87 9.12 15.84
N ILE A 152 -3.91 8.96 14.94
CA ILE A 152 -3.46 7.64 14.48
C ILE A 152 -2.94 6.81 15.65
N LYS A 153 -2.11 7.39 16.52
CA LYS A 153 -1.60 6.66 17.68
C LYS A 153 -2.73 6.19 18.58
N ALA A 154 -3.69 7.07 18.89
CA ALA A 154 -4.85 6.74 19.73
C ALA A 154 -5.72 5.66 19.09
N ALA A 155 -5.94 5.72 17.77
CA ALA A 155 -6.67 4.71 17.03
C ALA A 155 -6.03 3.32 17.15
N VAL A 156 -4.70 3.24 16.96
CA VAL A 156 -3.96 1.97 17.12
C VAL A 156 -4.03 1.46 18.56
N GLU A 157 -3.80 2.33 19.54
CA GLU A 157 -3.83 1.99 20.96
C GLU A 157 -5.23 1.58 21.44
N SER A 158 -6.29 2.06 20.79
CA SER A 158 -7.67 1.61 21.06
C SER A 158 -8.03 0.25 20.47
N GLY A 159 -7.08 -0.40 19.77
CA GLY A 159 -7.30 -1.71 19.14
C GLY A 159 -7.83 -1.67 17.71
N MET A 160 -7.91 -0.49 17.07
CA MET A 160 -8.28 -0.40 15.66
C MET A 160 -7.30 -1.23 14.80
N PRO A 161 -7.78 -2.10 13.91
CA PRO A 161 -6.90 -2.86 13.02
C PRO A 161 -6.19 -1.94 12.03
N VAL A 162 -4.88 -2.14 11.89
CA VAL A 162 -4.01 -1.32 11.06
C VAL A 162 -3.12 -2.18 10.18
N VAL A 163 -3.08 -1.84 8.89
CA VAL A 163 -2.08 -2.33 7.95
C VAL A 163 -1.21 -1.15 7.51
N ALA A 164 0.10 -1.25 7.71
CA ALA A 164 1.06 -0.18 7.37
C ALA A 164 2.22 -0.73 6.54
N GLU A 165 2.26 -0.33 5.27
CA GLU A 165 3.24 -0.78 4.28
C GLU A 165 4.27 0.33 3.99
N CYS A 166 5.56 -0.01 3.98
CA CYS A 166 6.67 0.84 3.55
C CYS A 166 6.61 2.28 4.13
N GLY A 167 6.10 3.26 3.37
CA GLY A 167 5.92 4.63 3.85
C GLY A 167 5.01 4.73 5.08
N GLY A 168 3.92 3.96 5.11
CA GLY A 168 3.03 3.84 6.27
C GLY A 168 3.76 3.25 7.49
N PHE A 169 4.62 2.25 7.27
CA PHE A 169 5.48 1.71 8.32
C PHE A 169 6.44 2.76 8.86
N LEU A 170 7.10 3.54 7.97
CA LEU A 170 7.95 4.66 8.41
C LEU A 170 7.19 5.65 9.29
N TYR A 171 5.96 5.98 8.93
CA TYR A 171 5.14 6.93 9.67
C TYR A 171 4.70 6.44 11.07
N LEU A 172 4.62 5.12 11.28
CA LEU A 172 4.29 4.57 12.60
C LEU A 172 5.47 4.58 13.60
N HIS A 173 6.68 4.86 13.17
CA HIS A 173 7.86 4.98 14.04
C HIS A 173 7.76 6.19 14.99
N THR A 174 8.67 6.27 15.96
CA THR A 174 8.85 7.48 16.77
C THR A 174 9.43 8.64 15.96
N ALA A 175 10.32 8.34 15.01
CA ALA A 175 10.94 9.34 14.15
C ALA A 175 11.43 8.75 12.83
N ILE A 176 11.42 9.60 11.80
CA ILE A 176 12.17 9.42 10.56
C ILE A 176 13.42 10.28 10.66
N ARG A 177 14.61 9.69 10.47
CA ARG A 177 15.88 10.42 10.36
C ARG A 177 16.24 10.61 8.91
N ASP A 178 16.41 11.85 8.52
CA ASP A 178 16.84 12.17 7.16
C ASP A 178 18.31 11.77 6.88
N ARG A 179 18.78 12.12 5.69
CA ARG A 179 20.13 11.80 5.22
C ARG A 179 21.24 12.39 6.08
N ASP A 180 20.98 13.49 6.76
CA ASP A 180 21.90 14.19 7.64
C ASP A 180 21.75 13.75 9.11
N GLY A 181 20.81 12.84 9.37
CA GLY A 181 20.51 12.27 10.68
C GLY A 181 19.57 13.15 11.53
N HIS A 182 18.97 14.19 10.94
CA HIS A 182 17.99 15.02 11.64
C HIS A 182 16.70 14.21 11.86
N PRO A 183 16.20 14.09 13.10
CA PRO A 183 14.98 13.36 13.39
C PRO A 183 13.72 14.24 13.21
N TYR A 184 12.72 13.70 12.54
CA TYR A 184 11.38 14.25 12.48
C TYR A 184 10.42 13.32 13.20
N GLN A 185 9.65 13.86 14.15
CA GLN A 185 8.72 13.07 14.96
C GLN A 185 7.55 12.55 14.13
N MET A 186 7.26 11.24 14.26
CA MET A 186 6.16 10.58 13.56
C MET A 186 5.07 10.14 14.57
N ALA A 187 4.16 9.23 14.18
CA ALA A 187 3.03 8.83 15.00
C ALA A 187 3.43 8.16 16.32
N GLY A 188 4.60 7.51 16.39
CA GLY A 188 5.14 6.96 17.63
C GLY A 188 4.39 5.74 18.16
N VAL A 189 3.82 4.94 17.28
CA VAL A 189 3.23 3.64 17.58
C VAL A 189 4.32 2.60 17.85
N LEU A 190 5.34 2.56 16.98
CA LEU A 190 6.50 1.69 17.13
C LEU A 190 7.61 2.47 17.84
N PRO A 191 8.07 2.01 19.04
CA PRO A 191 9.16 2.65 19.77
C PRO A 191 10.53 2.31 19.13
N ALA A 192 10.77 2.82 17.95
CA ALA A 192 11.97 2.70 17.15
C ALA A 192 12.05 3.91 16.20
N ALA A 193 13.22 4.19 15.66
CA ALA A 193 13.41 5.15 14.59
C ALA A 193 13.75 4.42 13.28
N CYS A 194 13.51 5.09 12.17
CA CYS A 194 14.02 4.68 10.86
C CYS A 194 14.94 5.78 10.30
N GLN A 195 15.83 5.40 9.39
CA GLN A 195 16.84 6.30 8.86
C GLN A 195 17.17 6.05 7.38
N ASP A 196 17.55 7.09 6.67
CA ASP A 196 18.12 6.97 5.32
C ASP A 196 19.50 6.27 5.40
N THR A 197 19.63 5.15 4.71
CA THR A 197 20.90 4.38 4.67
C THR A 197 21.84 4.85 3.55
N LYS A 198 21.43 5.83 2.74
CA LYS A 198 22.16 6.35 1.56
C LYS A 198 22.37 5.30 0.46
N LYS A 199 21.81 4.13 0.59
CA LYS A 199 21.90 3.03 -0.37
C LYS A 199 20.59 2.23 -0.39
N LEU A 200 20.35 1.53 -1.48
CA LEU A 200 19.22 0.62 -1.59
C LEU A 200 19.36 -0.52 -0.59
N VAL A 201 18.39 -0.66 0.30
CA VAL A 201 18.37 -1.70 1.35
C VAL A 201 17.82 -2.99 0.78
N ARG A 202 16.60 -2.91 0.18
CA ARG A 202 15.92 -4.06 -0.41
C ARG A 202 15.23 -3.66 -1.71
N PHE A 203 15.13 -4.62 -2.62
CA PHE A 203 14.50 -4.44 -3.92
C PHE A 203 13.93 -5.73 -4.48
N GLY A 204 12.78 -5.64 -5.13
CA GLY A 204 12.19 -6.67 -6.00
C GLY A 204 11.15 -7.52 -5.30
N TYR A 205 10.62 -8.48 -6.05
CA TYR A 205 9.54 -9.35 -5.62
C TYR A 205 9.94 -10.28 -4.48
N ILE A 206 8.96 -10.58 -3.63
CA ILE A 206 9.06 -11.49 -2.50
C ILE A 206 7.77 -12.31 -2.36
N GLU A 207 7.89 -13.45 -1.70
CA GLU A 207 6.78 -14.14 -1.06
C GLU A 207 6.99 -14.04 0.45
N LEU A 208 5.98 -13.60 1.16
CA LEU A 208 5.97 -13.56 2.62
C LEU A 208 5.29 -14.81 3.14
N GLU A 209 5.98 -15.54 3.98
CA GLU A 209 5.46 -16.68 4.72
C GLU A 209 5.14 -16.23 6.14
N GLU A 210 3.90 -16.42 6.55
CA GLU A 210 3.38 -16.04 7.85
C GLU A 210 3.91 -16.97 8.94
N LYS A 211 4.34 -16.41 10.07
CA LYS A 211 4.81 -17.16 11.23
C LYS A 211 3.89 -17.03 12.44
N GLU A 212 3.16 -15.94 12.51
CA GLU A 212 2.16 -15.66 13.53
C GLU A 212 0.76 -15.78 12.93
N SER A 213 -0.28 -15.92 13.72
CA SER A 213 -1.63 -16.14 13.22
C SER A 213 -2.54 -14.94 13.51
N HIS A 214 -2.12 -13.74 13.09
CA HIS A 214 -2.90 -12.53 13.33
C HIS A 214 -3.66 -12.07 12.09
N PHE A 215 -3.02 -12.04 10.91
CA PHE A 215 -3.62 -11.62 9.65
C PHE A 215 -3.74 -12.75 8.63
N LEU A 216 -2.88 -13.75 8.71
CA LEU A 216 -2.96 -14.96 7.89
C LEU A 216 -2.73 -16.20 8.78
N GLU A 217 -3.06 -17.38 8.27
CA GLU A 217 -2.71 -18.62 8.96
C GLU A 217 -1.21 -18.91 8.83
N VAL A 218 -0.62 -19.45 9.91
CA VAL A 218 0.79 -19.84 9.94
C VAL A 218 1.16 -20.73 8.76
N GLY A 219 2.26 -20.42 8.09
CA GLY A 219 2.78 -21.15 6.94
C GLY A 219 2.12 -20.80 5.61
N THR A 220 1.08 -19.97 5.60
CA THR A 220 0.52 -19.47 4.35
C THR A 220 1.40 -18.37 3.76
N ARG A 221 1.25 -18.11 2.46
CA ARG A 221 2.08 -17.15 1.75
C ARG A 221 1.26 -16.09 1.03
N ILE A 222 1.79 -14.89 1.00
CA ILE A 222 1.28 -13.77 0.21
C ILE A 222 2.42 -13.16 -0.60
N LYS A 223 2.13 -12.75 -1.85
CA LYS A 223 3.12 -12.09 -2.71
C LYS A 223 3.19 -10.60 -2.42
N GLY A 224 4.38 -10.05 -2.60
CA GLY A 224 4.62 -8.62 -2.48
C GLY A 224 5.91 -8.20 -3.16
N HIS A 225 6.28 -6.95 -2.94
CA HIS A 225 7.58 -6.43 -3.33
C HIS A 225 8.12 -5.47 -2.29
N GLU A 226 9.41 -5.19 -2.35
CA GLU A 226 10.08 -4.16 -1.55
C GLU A 226 10.89 -3.24 -2.46
N PHE A 227 10.91 -1.97 -2.10
CA PHE A 227 11.80 -0.98 -2.72
C PHE A 227 12.02 0.17 -1.74
N HIS A 228 13.09 0.12 -0.95
CA HIS A 228 13.33 1.16 0.05
C HIS A 228 14.82 1.42 0.29
N TYR A 229 15.13 2.68 0.63
CA TYR A 229 16.45 3.19 1.02
C TYR A 229 16.52 3.47 2.52
N PHE A 230 15.39 3.53 3.17
CA PHE A 230 15.31 3.63 4.62
C PHE A 230 15.40 2.25 5.26
N ASP A 231 15.94 2.20 6.47
CA ASP A 231 15.93 1.01 7.31
C ASP A 231 15.44 1.36 8.70
N SER A 232 14.87 0.37 9.39
CA SER A 232 14.33 0.52 10.73
C SER A 232 15.28 -0.09 11.76
N GLU A 233 15.32 0.49 12.95
CA GLU A 233 15.93 -0.16 14.12
C GLU A 233 15.20 -1.47 14.51
N LYS A 234 13.94 -1.63 14.04
CA LYS A 234 13.09 -2.81 14.24
C LYS A 234 12.35 -3.18 12.97
N ASN A 235 12.83 -4.16 12.24
CA ASN A 235 12.20 -4.64 11.02
C ASN A 235 11.16 -5.75 11.24
N GLY A 236 11.09 -6.30 12.46
CA GLY A 236 10.23 -7.43 12.78
C GLY A 236 10.77 -8.79 12.32
N GLU A 237 10.10 -9.84 12.78
CA GLU A 237 10.45 -11.23 12.48
C GLU A 237 9.22 -12.15 12.40
N ASP A 238 8.03 -11.54 12.37
CA ASP A 238 6.76 -12.27 12.40
C ASP A 238 6.38 -12.84 11.03
N CYS A 239 7.06 -12.40 9.95
CA CYS A 239 7.02 -13.04 8.64
C CYS A 239 8.42 -13.39 8.14
N MET A 240 8.50 -14.38 7.23
CA MET A 240 9.71 -14.70 6.49
C MET A 240 9.54 -14.31 5.01
N ALA A 241 10.31 -13.33 4.58
CA ALA A 241 10.40 -13.01 3.16
C ALA A 241 11.28 -14.03 2.42
N VAL A 242 10.80 -14.48 1.26
CA VAL A 242 11.51 -15.38 0.35
C VAL A 242 11.65 -14.71 -1.00
N LYS A 243 12.87 -14.56 -1.51
CA LYS A 243 13.13 -14.08 -2.87
C LYS A 243 12.89 -15.21 -3.87
N PRO A 244 11.90 -15.12 -4.78
CA PRO A 244 11.50 -16.25 -5.61
C PRO A 244 12.58 -16.75 -6.58
N ILE A 245 13.47 -15.86 -7.04
CA ILE A 245 14.54 -16.22 -8.00
C ILE A 245 15.77 -16.80 -7.30
N THR A 246 16.16 -16.24 -6.17
CA THR A 246 17.43 -16.58 -5.49
C THR A 246 17.27 -17.53 -4.33
N GLY A 247 16.05 -17.72 -3.84
CA GLY A 247 15.76 -18.48 -2.61
C GLY A 247 16.26 -17.81 -1.31
N ARG A 248 16.82 -16.60 -1.41
CA ARG A 248 17.29 -15.87 -0.22
C ARG A 248 16.12 -15.55 0.69
N THR A 249 16.27 -15.82 1.98
CA THR A 249 15.27 -15.54 3.02
C THR A 249 15.77 -14.52 4.02
N TYR A 250 14.84 -13.82 4.65
CA TYR A 250 15.12 -12.93 5.78
C TYR A 250 13.83 -12.66 6.58
N PRO A 251 13.93 -12.46 7.91
CA PRO A 251 12.80 -12.08 8.71
C PRO A 251 12.39 -10.62 8.41
N CYS A 252 11.11 -10.35 8.55
CA CYS A 252 10.53 -9.02 8.40
C CYS A 252 9.12 -8.99 8.97
N VAL A 253 8.51 -7.80 8.96
CA VAL A 253 7.14 -7.54 9.45
C VAL A 253 7.03 -7.66 10.97
N ILE A 254 6.33 -6.72 11.55
CA ILE A 254 5.87 -6.73 12.93
C ILE A 254 4.38 -6.95 12.91
N GLU A 255 3.91 -8.02 13.52
CA GLU A 255 2.51 -8.30 13.71
C GLU A 255 2.12 -8.25 15.19
N LYS A 256 0.90 -7.83 15.43
CA LYS A 256 0.18 -7.95 16.68
C LYS A 256 -1.27 -8.25 16.34
N GLU A 257 -2.09 -8.50 17.36
CA GLU A 257 -3.49 -8.83 17.17
C GLU A 257 -4.22 -7.87 16.21
N ASN A 258 -3.95 -6.57 16.31
CA ASN A 258 -4.58 -5.53 15.50
C ASN A 258 -3.65 -4.77 14.54
N VAL A 259 -2.37 -5.11 14.46
CA VAL A 259 -1.40 -4.36 13.65
C VAL A 259 -0.58 -5.30 12.79
N TRP A 260 -0.52 -5.01 11.50
CA TRP A 260 0.45 -5.53 10.54
C TRP A 260 1.27 -4.35 10.00
N MET A 261 2.60 -4.36 10.16
CA MET A 261 3.44 -3.27 9.68
C MET A 261 4.82 -3.77 9.24
N GLY A 262 5.28 -3.26 8.09
CA GLY A 262 6.58 -3.62 7.53
C GLY A 262 6.90 -2.88 6.24
N PHE A 263 8.09 -3.14 5.69
CA PHE A 263 8.50 -2.58 4.39
C PHE A 263 7.81 -3.23 3.17
N PRO A 264 7.39 -4.50 3.20
CA PRO A 264 6.73 -5.11 2.06
C PRO A 264 5.45 -4.39 1.66
N HIS A 265 5.26 -4.27 0.33
CA HIS A 265 3.98 -3.91 -0.30
C HIS A 265 3.30 -5.19 -0.73
N LEU A 266 2.15 -5.50 -0.17
CA LEU A 266 1.43 -6.75 -0.42
C LEU A 266 0.53 -6.65 -1.65
N TYR A 267 0.37 -7.77 -2.35
CA TYR A 267 -0.62 -7.95 -3.40
C TYR A 267 -1.71 -8.90 -2.90
N TYR A 268 -2.79 -8.35 -2.34
CA TYR A 268 -3.85 -9.11 -1.65
C TYR A 268 -4.52 -10.16 -2.54
N PRO A 269 -4.73 -9.95 -3.86
CA PRO A 269 -5.28 -11.00 -4.71
C PRO A 269 -4.42 -12.27 -4.78
N SER A 270 -3.17 -12.24 -4.39
CA SER A 270 -2.32 -13.44 -4.34
C SER A 270 -2.61 -14.34 -3.13
N ASN A 271 -3.23 -13.80 -2.09
CA ASN A 271 -3.85 -14.51 -0.97
C ASN A 271 -5.01 -13.66 -0.41
N PRO A 272 -6.21 -13.83 -0.95
CA PRO A 272 -7.37 -13.01 -0.59
C PRO A 272 -7.78 -13.08 0.89
N SER A 273 -7.36 -14.13 1.61
CA SER A 273 -7.64 -14.26 3.05
C SER A 273 -7.06 -13.11 3.87
N PHE A 274 -5.98 -12.45 3.39
CA PHE A 274 -5.43 -11.28 4.09
C PHE A 274 -6.43 -10.13 4.12
N ALA A 275 -7.05 -9.82 2.99
CA ALA A 275 -8.08 -8.79 2.90
C ALA A 275 -9.34 -9.15 3.71
N ASP A 276 -9.79 -10.40 3.63
CA ASP A 276 -10.93 -10.93 4.39
C ASP A 276 -10.70 -10.78 5.91
N HIS A 277 -9.52 -11.20 6.40
CA HIS A 277 -9.20 -11.09 7.81
C HIS A 277 -9.07 -9.63 8.27
N PHE A 278 -8.49 -8.76 7.45
CA PHE A 278 -8.41 -7.34 7.78
C PHE A 278 -9.80 -6.70 7.89
N VAL A 279 -10.70 -7.00 6.94
CA VAL A 279 -12.10 -6.52 6.99
C VAL A 279 -12.83 -7.08 8.21
N LYS A 280 -12.70 -8.37 8.52
CA LYS A 280 -13.32 -8.99 9.71
C LYS A 280 -12.83 -8.37 11.01
N LYS A 281 -11.53 -8.04 11.12
CA LYS A 281 -11.02 -7.30 12.28
C LYS A 281 -11.64 -5.91 12.39
N ALA A 282 -11.84 -5.21 11.27
CA ALA A 282 -12.51 -3.92 11.24
C ALA A 282 -13.99 -4.01 11.64
N GLU A 283 -14.69 -5.06 11.25
CA GLU A 283 -16.05 -5.36 11.69
C GLU A 283 -16.12 -5.62 13.20
N GLN A 284 -15.20 -6.42 13.73
CA GLN A 284 -15.14 -6.74 15.17
C GLN A 284 -14.88 -5.47 16.00
N TYR A 285 -13.95 -4.61 15.56
CA TYR A 285 -13.68 -3.35 16.23
C TYR A 285 -14.91 -2.42 16.21
N LEU A 286 -15.60 -2.34 15.08
CA LEU A 286 -16.85 -1.58 14.95
C LEU A 286 -17.91 -2.12 15.91
N GLY A 287 -18.12 -3.45 15.96
CA GLY A 287 -19.08 -4.09 16.85
C GLY A 287 -18.79 -3.88 18.34
N GLY A 288 -17.50 -3.87 18.73
CA GLY A 288 -17.07 -3.56 20.09
C GLY A 288 -17.44 -2.13 20.51
N LYS A 289 -17.21 -1.14 19.64
CA LYS A 289 -17.61 0.25 19.90
C LYS A 289 -19.12 0.42 20.12
N TYR A 290 -19.96 -0.28 19.33
CA TYR A 290 -21.42 -0.23 19.50
C TYR A 290 -21.88 -1.00 20.73
N GLY A 291 -21.22 -2.13 21.10
CA GLY A 291 -21.53 -2.88 22.30
C GLY A 291 -21.30 -2.09 23.59
N GLU A 292 -20.23 -1.35 23.68
CA GLU A 292 -19.97 -0.44 24.80
C GLU A 292 -21.02 0.68 24.88
N PHE A 293 -21.41 1.29 23.75
CA PHE A 293 -22.41 2.35 23.71
C PHE A 293 -23.79 1.87 24.18
N LEU A 294 -24.20 0.67 23.80
CA LEU A 294 -25.49 0.08 24.24
C LEU A 294 -25.47 -0.37 25.71
N SER A 295 -24.31 -0.58 26.32
CA SER A 295 -24.21 -0.95 27.74
C SER A 295 -24.36 0.25 28.69
N PHE A 296 -24.37 1.48 28.18
CA PHE A 296 -24.62 2.71 28.95
C PHE A 296 -26.08 3.14 28.97
N PHE A 297 -26.96 2.44 28.27
CA PHE A 297 -28.44 2.64 28.30
C PHE A 297 -29.13 1.44 28.92
#